data_c95c08e590f9577d6520b373e90cfb97
#
_entry.id   c95c08e590f9577d6520b373e90cfb97
#
_cell.length_a   1.000
_cell.length_b   1.000
_cell.length_c   1.000
_cell.angle_alpha   90.00
_cell.angle_beta   90.00
_cell.angle_gamma   90.00
#
_symmetry.space_group_name_H-M   'P 1'
#
loop_
_entity.id
_entity.type
_entity.pdbx_description
1 polymer ?
#
loop_
_entity_poly.entity_id
_entity_poly.type
_entity_poly.pdbx_seq_one_letter_code
_entity_poly.pdbx_strand_id
1 'polypeptide(L)'
;MGAAISDYPEIDALCRSILGEGLSMSVASFRADSVTKELVESLAASGLKTLTIAPEAGSARMRAVINKGIEEHHLFTSVDLGAAAHILNFKLYIMVGLPFEADEDIDAIIDLTQRLRSYMDEKGCCGTLTLSVNPFVPKPFTPFQWMAAAEKKRMDAVMKRLTQALSRHKKIVVHFESPKEARVQSILARGDRRLAVPLMRAAMGRGAKDLAAEMRADGLSEEGYLSPAWTEETYLPWDHLDMGFSKHYLWQEYERAKALLPTPICFDGCLRCGVCKFAERMTV
;
A
#
# COMPACT_ATOMS: atom_id res chain seq x y z
N MET A 1 7.67 -15.27 4.74
CA MET A 1 7.52 -13.87 4.26
C MET A 1 6.69 -13.12 5.28
N GLY A 2 7.19 -12.03 5.86
CA GLY A 2 6.45 -11.16 6.77
C GLY A 2 6.00 -9.88 6.06
N ALA A 3 4.84 -9.33 6.41
CA ALA A 3 4.30 -8.10 5.82
C ALA A 3 5.06 -6.84 6.32
N ALA A 4 5.63 -6.88 7.52
CA ALA A 4 6.36 -5.78 8.15
C ALA A 4 7.56 -6.34 8.90
N ILE A 5 8.55 -6.81 8.17
CA ILE A 5 9.69 -7.53 8.77
C ILE A 5 10.55 -6.63 9.65
N SER A 6 10.64 -5.35 9.30
CA SER A 6 11.38 -4.34 10.08
C SER A 6 10.75 -4.00 11.44
N ASP A 7 9.50 -4.43 11.67
CA ASP A 7 8.82 -4.24 12.98
C ASP A 7 9.16 -5.36 13.97
N TYR A 8 9.93 -6.39 13.55
CA TYR A 8 10.37 -7.44 14.44
C TYR A 8 11.41 -6.89 15.43
N PRO A 9 11.17 -6.98 16.76
CA PRO A 9 12.02 -6.31 17.75
C PRO A 9 13.50 -6.72 17.71
N GLU A 10 13.77 -7.97 17.32
CA GLU A 10 15.15 -8.51 17.25
C GLU A 10 15.65 -8.61 15.79
N ILE A 11 15.18 -7.74 14.90
CA ILE A 11 15.53 -7.81 13.48
C ILE A 11 17.04 -7.74 13.25
N ASP A 12 17.75 -6.90 14.00
CA ASP A 12 19.19 -6.73 13.88
C ASP A 12 19.95 -8.01 14.30
N ALA A 13 19.51 -8.67 15.38
CA ALA A 13 20.09 -9.94 15.81
C ALA A 13 19.83 -11.05 14.79
N LEU A 14 18.63 -11.09 14.23
CA LEU A 14 18.26 -12.02 13.15
C LEU A 14 19.13 -11.81 11.91
N CYS A 15 19.35 -10.56 11.50
CA CYS A 15 20.19 -10.22 10.37
C CYS A 15 21.64 -10.70 10.57
N ARG A 16 22.22 -10.45 11.75
CA ARG A 16 23.57 -10.97 12.11
C ARG A 16 23.64 -12.48 12.02
N SER A 17 22.65 -13.17 12.58
CA SER A 17 22.62 -14.63 12.58
C SER A 17 22.58 -15.20 11.16
N ILE A 18 21.72 -14.66 10.30
CA ILE A 18 21.60 -15.09 8.89
C ILE A 18 22.92 -14.89 8.14
N LEU A 19 23.56 -13.72 8.29
CA LEU A 19 24.84 -13.46 7.65
C LEU A 19 25.97 -14.32 8.23
N GLY A 20 25.95 -14.58 9.54
CA GLY A 20 26.91 -15.47 10.21
C GLY A 20 26.91 -16.89 9.68
N GLU A 21 25.77 -17.37 9.22
CA GLU A 21 25.61 -18.68 8.54
C GLU A 21 25.99 -18.63 7.04
N GLY A 22 26.50 -17.52 6.54
CA GLY A 22 26.86 -17.35 5.13
C GLY A 22 25.65 -17.26 4.19
N LEU A 23 24.46 -16.99 4.73
CA LEU A 23 23.23 -16.85 3.95
C LEU A 23 23.02 -15.38 3.53
N SER A 24 22.34 -15.18 2.42
CA SER A 24 21.89 -13.84 1.98
C SER A 24 20.42 -13.63 2.29
N MET A 25 20.02 -12.36 2.45
CA MET A 25 18.64 -11.98 2.71
C MET A 25 18.12 -10.97 1.70
N SER A 26 16.82 -10.98 1.49
CA SER A 26 16.11 -10.02 0.64
C SER A 26 14.79 -9.64 1.28
N VAL A 27 14.43 -8.37 1.21
CA VAL A 27 13.18 -7.82 1.72
C VAL A 27 12.51 -7.00 0.64
N ALA A 28 11.20 -7.14 0.49
CA ALA A 28 10.44 -6.50 -0.58
C ALA A 28 10.31 -4.99 -0.38
N SER A 29 10.02 -4.55 0.85
CA SER A 29 9.88 -3.14 1.22
C SER A 29 9.96 -2.96 2.73
N PHE A 30 10.22 -1.72 3.16
CA PHE A 30 10.35 -1.33 4.56
C PHE A 30 9.36 -0.22 4.92
N ARG A 31 8.97 -0.20 6.18
CA ARG A 31 8.45 1.01 6.81
C ARG A 31 9.65 1.92 7.11
N ALA A 32 9.56 3.21 6.73
CA ALA A 32 10.68 4.14 6.90
C ALA A 32 11.02 4.39 8.38
N ASP A 33 10.05 4.28 9.27
CA ASP A 33 10.17 4.50 10.72
C ASP A 33 10.81 3.35 11.48
N SER A 34 10.96 2.17 10.86
CA SER A 34 11.55 0.97 11.48
C SER A 34 12.83 0.48 10.77
N VAL A 35 13.41 1.29 9.89
CA VAL A 35 14.68 0.96 9.23
C VAL A 35 15.83 1.25 10.17
N THR A 36 16.63 0.23 10.50
CA THR A 36 17.85 0.36 11.32
C THR A 36 19.11 0.38 10.45
N LYS A 37 20.18 0.95 10.98
CA LYS A 37 21.50 0.95 10.32
C LYS A 37 21.95 -0.48 10.03
N GLU A 38 21.86 -1.36 11.01
CA GLU A 38 22.31 -2.75 10.93
C GLU A 38 21.53 -3.56 9.89
N LEU A 39 20.21 -3.36 9.83
CA LEU A 39 19.37 -3.97 8.80
C LEU A 39 19.82 -3.55 7.40
N VAL A 40 20.06 -2.25 7.16
CA VAL A 40 20.47 -1.73 5.85
C VAL A 40 21.87 -2.23 5.48
N GLU A 41 22.83 -2.23 6.40
CA GLU A 41 24.18 -2.76 6.19
C GLU A 41 24.15 -4.27 5.88
N SER A 42 23.34 -5.04 6.59
CA SER A 42 23.17 -6.47 6.35
C SER A 42 22.56 -6.79 4.99
N LEU A 43 21.61 -5.96 4.54
CA LEU A 43 21.03 -6.08 3.20
C LEU A 43 22.01 -5.69 2.10
N ALA A 44 22.82 -4.65 2.32
CA ALA A 44 23.89 -4.27 1.42
C ALA A 44 24.92 -5.40 1.28
N ALA A 45 25.34 -6.03 2.38
CA ALA A 45 26.21 -7.20 2.40
C ALA A 45 25.58 -8.40 1.66
N SER A 46 24.24 -8.53 1.69
CA SER A 46 23.50 -9.53 0.91
C SER A 46 23.31 -9.14 -0.57
N GLY A 47 23.87 -8.01 -1.02
CA GLY A 47 23.86 -7.58 -2.41
C GLY A 47 22.66 -6.72 -2.81
N LEU A 48 21.87 -6.18 -1.85
CA LEU A 48 20.76 -5.26 -2.14
C LEU A 48 21.28 -4.02 -2.88
N LYS A 49 20.65 -3.68 -4.01
CA LYS A 49 21.01 -2.52 -4.84
C LYS A 49 20.01 -1.37 -4.75
N THR A 50 18.81 -1.62 -4.28
CA THR A 50 17.72 -0.65 -4.20
C THR A 50 17.00 -0.77 -2.85
N LEU A 51 16.99 0.30 -2.06
CA LEU A 51 16.21 0.37 -0.85
C LEU A 51 14.76 0.77 -1.19
N THR A 52 13.82 -0.12 -0.88
CA THR A 52 12.40 0.11 -1.17
C THR A 52 11.64 0.51 0.09
N ILE A 53 11.04 1.68 0.07
CA ILE A 53 10.33 2.29 1.19
C ILE A 53 8.87 2.51 0.79
N ALA A 54 7.94 2.29 1.71
CA ALA A 54 6.52 2.38 1.47
C ALA A 54 5.86 3.52 2.30
N PRO A 55 6.07 4.82 1.95
CA PRO A 55 5.35 5.92 2.60
C PRO A 55 3.86 5.92 2.24
N GLU A 56 3.48 5.32 1.13
CA GLU A 56 2.15 5.17 0.54
C GLU A 56 1.52 6.49 0.07
N ALA A 57 1.85 7.63 0.67
CA ALA A 57 1.34 8.94 0.28
C ALA A 57 2.40 10.05 0.42
N GLY A 58 2.28 11.09 -0.43
CA GLY A 58 3.19 12.24 -0.40
C GLY A 58 2.94 13.18 0.77
N SER A 59 1.67 13.46 1.09
CA SER A 59 1.30 14.39 2.15
C SER A 59 1.21 13.71 3.51
N ALA A 60 1.56 14.45 4.58
CA ALA A 60 1.36 14.02 5.96
C ALA A 60 -0.13 13.74 6.24
N ARG A 61 -1.02 14.55 5.65
CA ARG A 61 -2.46 14.38 5.77
C ARG A 61 -2.91 13.01 5.25
N MET A 62 -2.48 12.61 4.05
CA MET A 62 -2.87 11.32 3.49
C MET A 62 -2.21 10.15 4.23
N ARG A 63 -0.98 10.31 4.74
CA ARG A 63 -0.39 9.30 5.62
C ARG A 63 -1.19 9.12 6.92
N ALA A 64 -1.77 10.21 7.46
CA ALA A 64 -2.67 10.12 8.60
C ALA A 64 -4.01 9.43 8.23
N VAL A 65 -4.60 9.74 7.07
CA VAL A 65 -5.81 9.06 6.56
C VAL A 65 -5.65 7.54 6.53
N ILE A 66 -4.52 7.05 6.07
CA ILE A 66 -4.25 5.61 6.00
C ILE A 66 -3.58 5.05 7.26
N ASN A 67 -3.51 5.85 8.32
CA ASN A 67 -2.88 5.49 9.60
C ASN A 67 -1.46 4.92 9.44
N LYS A 68 -0.66 5.49 8.53
CA LYS A 68 0.67 4.97 8.21
C LYS A 68 1.71 5.25 9.30
N GLY A 69 1.55 6.36 10.04
CA GLY A 69 2.44 6.74 11.14
C GLY A 69 3.87 7.14 10.73
N ILE A 70 4.16 7.19 9.43
CA ILE A 70 5.47 7.58 8.89
C ILE A 70 5.52 9.09 8.74
N GLU A 71 6.52 9.72 9.35
CA GLU A 71 6.83 11.11 9.17
C GLU A 71 7.86 11.31 8.05
N GLU A 72 7.96 12.51 7.54
CA GLU A 72 8.82 12.79 6.39
C GLU A 72 10.31 12.59 6.71
N HIS A 73 10.75 12.96 7.92
CA HIS A 73 12.15 12.80 8.31
C HIS A 73 12.62 11.33 8.27
N HIS A 74 11.73 10.35 8.47
CA HIS A 74 12.07 8.93 8.35
C HIS A 74 12.52 8.57 6.92
N LEU A 75 11.96 9.24 5.89
CA LEU A 75 12.35 9.02 4.51
C LEU A 75 13.75 9.54 4.22
N PHE A 76 14.09 10.72 4.74
CA PHE A 76 15.42 11.30 4.61
C PHE A 76 16.46 10.49 5.39
N THR A 77 16.13 10.05 6.61
CA THR A 77 16.97 9.13 7.39
C THR A 77 17.25 7.83 6.64
N SER A 78 16.23 7.28 5.94
CA SER A 78 16.43 6.08 5.10
C SER A 78 17.42 6.32 3.97
N VAL A 79 17.45 7.54 3.40
CA VAL A 79 18.46 7.92 2.40
C VAL A 79 19.84 7.98 3.02
N ASP A 80 20.00 8.57 4.21
CA ASP A 80 21.29 8.63 4.93
C ASP A 80 21.83 7.21 5.20
N LEU A 81 20.98 6.31 5.70
CA LEU A 81 21.35 4.92 5.99
C LEU A 81 21.74 4.17 4.71
N GLY A 82 20.96 4.33 3.63
CA GLY A 82 21.25 3.73 2.34
C GLY A 82 22.59 4.24 1.75
N ALA A 83 22.79 5.54 1.77
CA ALA A 83 24.03 6.17 1.29
C ALA A 83 25.27 5.66 2.06
N ALA A 84 25.18 5.59 3.39
CA ALA A 84 26.23 5.06 4.25
C ALA A 84 26.58 3.59 3.93
N ALA A 85 25.58 2.80 3.56
CA ALA A 85 25.72 1.39 3.18
C ALA A 85 25.99 1.19 1.66
N HIS A 86 26.25 2.25 0.90
CA HIS A 86 26.47 2.23 -0.56
C HIS A 86 25.27 1.69 -1.38
N ILE A 87 24.05 1.75 -0.84
CA ILE A 87 22.82 1.53 -1.59
C ILE A 87 22.38 2.86 -2.18
N LEU A 88 22.60 3.04 -3.49
CA LEU A 88 22.45 4.33 -4.15
C LEU A 88 21.11 4.51 -4.88
N ASN A 89 20.35 3.42 -5.04
CA ASN A 89 19.02 3.48 -5.65
C ASN A 89 17.94 3.37 -4.58
N PHE A 90 16.87 4.16 -4.78
CA PHE A 90 15.72 4.16 -3.87
C PHE A 90 14.43 3.95 -4.66
N LYS A 91 13.49 3.24 -4.04
CA LYS A 91 12.16 3.04 -4.61
C LYS A 91 11.10 3.41 -3.56
N LEU A 92 10.13 4.23 -3.96
CA LEU A 92 8.99 4.58 -3.14
C LEU A 92 7.74 3.89 -3.66
N TYR A 93 6.99 3.22 -2.79
CA TYR A 93 5.63 2.81 -3.07
C TYR A 93 4.68 3.95 -2.71
N ILE A 94 3.86 4.34 -3.69
CA ILE A 94 2.86 5.40 -3.55
C ILE A 94 1.51 4.87 -4.02
N MET A 95 0.46 5.13 -3.26
CA MET A 95 -0.92 4.91 -3.68
C MET A 95 -1.54 6.22 -4.15
N VAL A 96 -2.41 6.15 -5.16
CA VAL A 96 -3.21 7.26 -5.68
C VAL A 96 -4.67 6.85 -5.81
N GLY A 97 -5.58 7.83 -5.75
CA GLY A 97 -7.01 7.55 -5.71
C GLY A 97 -7.50 7.04 -4.35
N LEU A 98 -6.75 7.34 -3.31
CA LEU A 98 -7.15 7.06 -1.93
C LEU A 98 -8.43 7.80 -1.55
N PRO A 99 -9.26 7.26 -0.65
CA PRO A 99 -10.36 8.01 -0.06
C PRO A 99 -9.90 9.36 0.49
N PHE A 100 -10.68 10.40 0.26
CA PHE A 100 -10.42 11.79 0.70
C PHE A 100 -9.20 12.45 0.06
N GLU A 101 -8.56 11.84 -0.98
CA GLU A 101 -7.43 12.43 -1.71
C GLU A 101 -7.87 13.66 -2.51
N ALA A 102 -7.14 14.76 -2.34
CA ALA A 102 -7.30 16.01 -3.06
C ALA A 102 -6.14 16.26 -4.04
N ASP A 103 -6.23 17.32 -4.85
CA ASP A 103 -5.18 17.66 -5.81
C ASP A 103 -3.88 18.08 -5.13
N GLU A 104 -3.99 18.71 -3.97
CA GLU A 104 -2.86 19.12 -3.14
C GLU A 104 -2.05 17.92 -2.63
N ASP A 105 -2.69 16.75 -2.45
CA ASP A 105 -1.99 15.54 -2.05
C ASP A 105 -1.17 14.96 -3.20
N ILE A 106 -1.64 15.12 -4.44
CA ILE A 106 -0.88 14.75 -5.63
C ILE A 106 0.31 15.69 -5.81
N ASP A 107 0.13 17.01 -5.55
CA ASP A 107 1.25 17.96 -5.56
C ASP A 107 2.28 17.63 -4.47
N ALA A 108 1.83 17.17 -3.32
CA ALA A 108 2.72 16.73 -2.25
C ALA A 108 3.55 15.49 -2.64
N ILE A 109 3.04 14.59 -3.50
CA ILE A 109 3.84 13.48 -4.06
C ILE A 109 4.97 14.04 -4.92
N ILE A 110 4.67 15.03 -5.77
CA ILE A 110 5.65 15.67 -6.66
C ILE A 110 6.74 16.37 -5.83
N ASP A 111 6.32 17.22 -4.89
CA ASP A 111 7.22 17.98 -4.03
C ASP A 111 8.14 17.06 -3.21
N LEU A 112 7.58 16.09 -2.50
CA LEU A 112 8.34 15.11 -1.73
C LEU A 112 9.38 14.38 -2.59
N THR A 113 8.97 13.95 -3.80
CA THR A 113 9.86 13.23 -4.71
C THR A 113 11.03 14.10 -5.16
N GLN A 114 10.78 15.37 -5.49
CA GLN A 114 11.81 16.31 -5.92
C GLN A 114 12.77 16.65 -4.78
N ARG A 115 12.26 16.91 -3.59
CA ARG A 115 13.09 17.19 -2.40
C ARG A 115 13.94 15.98 -2.00
N LEU A 116 13.35 14.78 -2.02
CA LEU A 116 14.09 13.56 -1.72
C LEU A 116 15.19 13.31 -2.76
N ARG A 117 14.90 13.56 -4.06
CA ARG A 117 15.93 13.45 -5.12
C ARG A 117 17.06 14.45 -4.90
N SER A 118 16.75 15.71 -4.61
CA SER A 118 17.77 16.72 -4.30
C SER A 118 18.65 16.31 -3.13
N TYR A 119 18.02 15.79 -2.06
CA TYR A 119 18.74 15.28 -0.90
C TYR A 119 19.64 14.08 -1.23
N MET A 120 19.17 13.16 -2.06
CA MET A 120 20.00 12.06 -2.57
C MET A 120 21.22 12.58 -3.33
N ASP A 121 21.07 13.65 -4.13
CA ASP A 121 22.20 14.27 -4.86
C ASP A 121 23.21 14.90 -3.89
N GLU A 122 22.73 15.60 -2.84
CA GLU A 122 23.57 16.16 -1.77
C GLU A 122 24.37 15.07 -1.03
N LYS A 123 23.78 13.90 -0.82
CA LYS A 123 24.45 12.74 -0.18
C LYS A 123 25.31 11.91 -1.14
N GLY A 124 25.48 12.35 -2.39
CA GLY A 124 26.27 11.65 -3.38
C GLY A 124 25.63 10.37 -3.94
N CYS A 125 24.32 10.15 -3.71
CA CYS A 125 23.61 9.03 -4.27
C CYS A 125 23.37 9.23 -5.77
N CYS A 126 24.28 8.73 -6.60
CA CYS A 126 24.21 8.89 -8.06
C CYS A 126 23.17 7.98 -8.75
N GLY A 127 22.54 7.08 -8.03
CA GLY A 127 21.50 6.16 -8.54
C GLY A 127 20.16 6.81 -8.82
N THR A 128 19.15 5.99 -9.07
CA THR A 128 17.80 6.42 -9.42
C THR A 128 16.88 6.48 -8.20
N LEU A 129 15.92 7.41 -8.22
CA LEU A 129 14.74 7.41 -7.37
C LEU A 129 13.54 6.93 -8.20
N THR A 130 13.01 5.76 -7.87
CA THR A 130 11.87 5.16 -8.57
C THR A 130 10.60 5.33 -7.76
N LEU A 131 9.55 5.89 -8.37
CA LEU A 131 8.19 5.85 -7.81
C LEU A 131 7.44 4.69 -8.43
N SER A 132 6.92 3.80 -7.60
CA SER A 132 5.94 2.78 -7.99
C SER A 132 4.56 3.27 -7.55
N VAL A 133 3.78 3.74 -8.50
CA VAL A 133 2.48 4.38 -8.25
C VAL A 133 1.36 3.39 -8.52
N ASN A 134 0.59 3.07 -7.50
CA ASN A 134 -0.45 2.06 -7.53
C ASN A 134 -1.82 2.70 -7.30
N PRO A 135 -2.82 2.46 -8.17
CA PRO A 135 -4.18 2.88 -7.90
C PRO A 135 -4.74 2.19 -6.65
N PHE A 136 -5.48 2.93 -5.84
CA PHE A 136 -6.17 2.37 -4.69
C PHE A 136 -7.21 1.34 -5.12
N VAL A 137 -7.21 0.20 -4.44
CA VAL A 137 -8.19 -0.88 -4.59
C VAL A 137 -8.83 -1.13 -3.22
N PRO A 138 -10.15 -0.90 -3.05
CA PRO A 138 -10.84 -1.22 -1.81
C PRO A 138 -10.81 -2.73 -1.57
N LYS A 139 -10.34 -3.15 -0.40
CA LYS A 139 -10.18 -4.57 -0.04
C LYS A 139 -11.15 -4.96 1.06
N PRO A 140 -11.69 -6.19 1.05
CA PRO A 140 -12.42 -6.76 2.17
C PRO A 140 -11.63 -6.66 3.47
N PHE A 141 -12.34 -6.54 4.58
CA PHE A 141 -11.78 -6.54 5.93
C PHE A 141 -10.78 -5.41 6.19
N THR A 142 -10.93 -4.28 5.49
CA THR A 142 -10.17 -3.05 5.74
C THR A 142 -11.13 -1.90 6.07
N PRO A 143 -10.66 -0.84 6.74
CA PRO A 143 -11.47 0.34 6.99
C PRO A 143 -12.07 0.97 5.73
N PHE A 144 -11.44 0.79 4.57
CA PHE A 144 -11.89 1.36 3.29
C PHE A 144 -12.70 0.40 2.42
N GLN A 145 -13.14 -0.74 2.95
CA GLN A 145 -13.94 -1.72 2.22
C GLN A 145 -15.28 -1.17 1.68
N TRP A 146 -15.80 -0.09 2.28
CA TRP A 146 -17.06 0.56 1.87
C TRP A 146 -16.88 1.57 0.73
N MET A 147 -15.63 1.93 0.43
CA MET A 147 -15.36 2.97 -0.56
C MET A 147 -15.51 2.48 -1.99
N ALA A 148 -15.92 3.38 -2.88
CA ALA A 148 -15.86 3.15 -4.32
C ALA A 148 -14.41 2.99 -4.79
N ALA A 149 -14.20 2.27 -5.89
CA ALA A 149 -12.92 2.26 -6.55
C ALA A 149 -12.63 3.63 -7.20
N ALA A 150 -11.34 3.96 -7.33
CA ALA A 150 -10.94 5.21 -7.98
C ALA A 150 -11.43 5.26 -9.43
N GLU A 151 -11.98 6.40 -9.83
CA GLU A 151 -12.45 6.62 -11.19
C GLU A 151 -11.28 6.59 -12.20
N LYS A 152 -11.47 5.87 -13.30
CA LYS A 152 -10.44 5.79 -14.36
C LYS A 152 -9.99 7.16 -14.86
N LYS A 153 -10.94 8.07 -15.11
CA LYS A 153 -10.62 9.44 -15.59
C LYS A 153 -9.72 10.19 -14.60
N ARG A 154 -9.99 10.06 -13.30
CA ARG A 154 -9.17 10.66 -12.25
C ARG A 154 -7.77 10.06 -12.26
N MET A 155 -7.66 8.73 -12.36
CA MET A 155 -6.37 8.05 -12.41
C MET A 155 -5.54 8.45 -13.63
N ASP A 156 -6.15 8.50 -14.81
CA ASP A 156 -5.47 8.96 -16.03
C ASP A 156 -4.94 10.40 -15.88
N ALA A 157 -5.71 11.31 -15.25
CA ALA A 157 -5.29 12.69 -14.98
C ALA A 157 -4.11 12.75 -13.98
N VAL A 158 -4.16 11.99 -12.89
CA VAL A 158 -3.09 11.90 -11.89
C VAL A 158 -1.80 11.37 -12.52
N MET A 159 -1.88 10.27 -13.28
CA MET A 159 -0.72 9.67 -13.95
C MET A 159 -0.07 10.67 -14.92
N LYS A 160 -0.89 11.40 -15.69
CA LYS A 160 -0.39 12.46 -16.59
C LYS A 160 0.32 13.56 -15.82
N ARG A 161 -0.28 14.05 -14.71
CA ARG A 161 0.29 15.11 -13.86
C ARG A 161 1.65 14.70 -13.28
N LEU A 162 1.73 13.51 -12.68
CA LEU A 162 2.98 12.98 -12.12
C LEU A 162 4.06 12.82 -13.19
N THR A 163 3.70 12.26 -14.35
CA THR A 163 4.62 12.08 -15.47
C THR A 163 5.18 13.44 -15.94
N GLN A 164 4.30 14.43 -16.18
CA GLN A 164 4.72 15.74 -16.66
C GLN A 164 5.63 16.48 -15.68
N ALA A 165 5.36 16.38 -14.39
CA ALA A 165 6.14 17.07 -13.35
C ALA A 165 7.51 16.41 -13.11
N LEU A 166 7.59 15.08 -13.16
CA LEU A 166 8.77 14.32 -12.73
C LEU A 166 9.69 13.88 -13.87
N SER A 167 9.18 13.78 -15.12
CA SER A 167 9.97 13.34 -16.28
C SER A 167 11.14 14.27 -16.65
N ARG A 168 11.15 15.51 -16.15
CA ARG A 168 12.23 16.47 -16.38
C ARG A 168 13.52 16.10 -15.67
N HIS A 169 13.46 15.28 -14.65
CA HIS A 169 14.63 14.86 -13.86
C HIS A 169 15.06 13.45 -14.30
N LYS A 170 16.22 13.35 -14.97
CA LYS A 170 16.73 12.10 -15.56
C LYS A 170 16.91 10.93 -14.59
N LYS A 171 17.07 11.21 -13.30
CA LYS A 171 17.27 10.19 -12.25
C LYS A 171 15.97 9.88 -11.48
N ILE A 172 14.84 10.43 -11.88
CA ILE A 172 13.52 10.06 -11.35
C ILE A 172 12.84 9.18 -12.39
N VAL A 173 12.39 8.00 -11.96
CA VAL A 173 11.67 7.03 -12.79
C VAL A 173 10.30 6.82 -12.17
N VAL A 174 9.23 6.92 -12.96
CA VAL A 174 7.87 6.69 -12.48
C VAL A 174 7.30 5.45 -13.17
N HIS A 175 6.94 4.45 -12.39
CA HIS A 175 6.23 3.27 -12.83
C HIS A 175 4.80 3.31 -12.31
N PHE A 176 3.84 3.09 -13.20
CA PHE A 176 2.43 3.01 -12.85
C PHE A 176 1.92 1.60 -12.99
N GLU A 177 1.18 1.12 -11.99
CA GLU A 177 0.32 -0.03 -12.20
C GLU A 177 -0.83 0.33 -13.15
N SER A 178 -1.26 -0.66 -13.91
CA SER A 178 -2.32 -0.47 -14.90
C SER A 178 -3.66 -0.13 -14.23
N PRO A 179 -4.28 1.03 -14.53
CA PRO A 179 -5.63 1.34 -14.05
C PRO A 179 -6.67 0.31 -14.47
N LYS A 180 -6.45 -0.39 -15.59
CA LYS A 180 -7.33 -1.48 -16.04
C LYS A 180 -7.22 -2.69 -15.13
N GLU A 181 -6.01 -3.05 -14.72
CA GLU A 181 -5.78 -4.15 -13.78
C GLU A 181 -6.32 -3.80 -12.39
N ALA A 182 -6.12 -2.57 -11.93
CA ALA A 182 -6.70 -2.10 -10.68
C ALA A 182 -8.24 -2.16 -10.69
N ARG A 183 -8.90 -1.86 -11.82
CA ARG A 183 -10.35 -2.04 -11.98
C ARG A 183 -10.75 -3.51 -11.84
N VAL A 184 -10.06 -4.41 -12.53
CA VAL A 184 -10.32 -5.86 -12.40
C VAL A 184 -10.12 -6.32 -10.96
N GLN A 185 -9.03 -5.92 -10.32
CA GLN A 185 -8.79 -6.21 -8.90
C GLN A 185 -9.91 -5.68 -8.00
N SER A 186 -10.41 -4.46 -8.27
CA SER A 186 -11.53 -3.87 -7.50
C SER A 186 -12.84 -4.64 -7.68
N ILE A 187 -13.15 -5.07 -8.92
CA ILE A 187 -14.32 -5.92 -9.20
C ILE A 187 -14.21 -7.23 -8.40
N LEU A 188 -13.05 -7.88 -8.44
CA LEU A 188 -12.85 -9.16 -7.75
C LEU A 188 -12.86 -8.97 -6.21
N ALA A 189 -12.25 -7.90 -5.71
CA ALA A 189 -12.21 -7.61 -4.27
C ALA A 189 -13.57 -7.23 -3.69
N ARG A 190 -14.47 -6.63 -4.49
CA ARG A 190 -15.81 -6.20 -4.09
C ARG A 190 -16.91 -7.16 -4.57
N GLY A 191 -16.51 -8.18 -5.31
CA GLY A 191 -17.41 -9.10 -5.99
C GLY A 191 -18.10 -10.07 -5.07
N ASP A 192 -19.13 -10.67 -5.60
CA ASP A 192 -19.90 -11.74 -4.97
C ASP A 192 -19.93 -13.00 -5.86
N ARG A 193 -20.63 -14.04 -5.41
CA ARG A 193 -20.71 -15.33 -6.10
C ARG A 193 -21.21 -15.26 -7.56
N ARG A 194 -21.89 -14.18 -7.96
CA ARG A 194 -22.36 -13.99 -9.35
C ARG A 194 -21.19 -13.84 -10.34
N LEU A 195 -20.00 -13.47 -9.86
CA LEU A 195 -18.81 -13.39 -10.69
C LEU A 195 -18.19 -14.76 -11.02
N ALA A 196 -18.59 -15.84 -10.38
CA ALA A 196 -17.96 -17.15 -10.53
C ALA A 196 -17.97 -17.65 -11.99
N VAL A 197 -19.13 -17.58 -12.66
CA VAL A 197 -19.28 -18.04 -14.05
C VAL A 197 -18.58 -17.13 -15.04
N PRO A 198 -18.78 -15.79 -15.02
CA PRO A 198 -18.00 -14.87 -15.84
C PRO A 198 -16.48 -15.04 -15.68
N LEU A 199 -16.01 -15.20 -14.45
CA LEU A 199 -14.59 -15.37 -14.15
C LEU A 199 -14.03 -16.68 -14.75
N MET A 200 -14.79 -17.78 -14.61
CA MET A 200 -14.42 -19.07 -15.19
C MET A 200 -14.32 -18.98 -16.72
N ARG A 201 -15.30 -18.37 -17.39
CA ARG A 201 -15.28 -18.20 -18.86
C ARG A 201 -14.15 -17.28 -19.30
N ALA A 202 -13.91 -16.18 -18.58
CA ALA A 202 -12.79 -15.29 -18.86
C ALA A 202 -11.45 -16.01 -18.71
N ALA A 203 -11.29 -16.88 -17.71
CA ALA A 203 -10.05 -17.65 -17.50
C ALA A 203 -9.80 -18.67 -18.63
N MET A 204 -10.86 -19.24 -19.21
CA MET A 204 -10.77 -20.12 -20.38
C MET A 204 -10.48 -19.37 -21.69
N GLY A 205 -10.72 -18.06 -21.72
CA GLY A 205 -10.43 -17.17 -22.85
C GLY A 205 -9.09 -16.43 -22.67
N ARG A 206 -9.13 -15.10 -22.77
CA ARG A 206 -7.95 -14.22 -22.63
C ARG A 206 -7.72 -13.69 -21.23
N GLY A 207 -8.33 -14.32 -20.22
CA GLY A 207 -8.19 -13.95 -18.81
C GLY A 207 -8.88 -12.63 -18.48
N ALA A 208 -8.21 -11.78 -17.68
CA ALA A 208 -8.77 -10.52 -17.20
C ALA A 208 -9.30 -9.58 -18.30
N LYS A 209 -8.82 -9.72 -19.54
CA LYS A 209 -9.27 -8.90 -20.69
C LYS A 209 -10.71 -9.22 -21.13
N ASP A 210 -11.17 -10.42 -20.86
CA ASP A 210 -12.51 -10.87 -21.25
C ASP A 210 -13.55 -10.72 -20.13
N LEU A 211 -13.11 -10.51 -18.88
CA LEU A 211 -14.00 -10.47 -17.71
C LEU A 211 -15.18 -9.50 -17.88
N ALA A 212 -14.94 -8.30 -18.35
CA ALA A 212 -15.98 -7.28 -18.55
C ALA A 212 -17.02 -7.70 -19.60
N ALA A 213 -16.61 -8.43 -20.64
CA ALA A 213 -17.49 -8.96 -21.68
C ALA A 213 -18.33 -10.11 -21.12
N GLU A 214 -17.71 -11.02 -20.38
CA GLU A 214 -18.38 -12.15 -19.76
C GLU A 214 -19.38 -11.71 -18.66
N MET A 215 -19.04 -10.69 -17.88
CA MET A 215 -19.96 -10.07 -16.93
C MET A 215 -21.20 -9.52 -17.62
N ARG A 216 -21.02 -8.77 -18.73
CA ARG A 216 -22.15 -8.22 -19.50
C ARG A 216 -23.04 -9.30 -20.08
N ALA A 217 -22.47 -10.43 -20.52
CA ALA A 217 -23.24 -11.57 -21.04
C ALA A 217 -24.20 -12.15 -19.97
N ASP A 218 -23.84 -12.04 -18.69
CA ASP A 218 -24.66 -12.46 -17.55
C ASP A 218 -25.48 -11.30 -16.95
N GLY A 219 -25.60 -10.15 -17.61
CA GLY A 219 -26.35 -8.99 -17.13
C GLY A 219 -25.70 -8.23 -15.97
N LEU A 220 -24.41 -8.47 -15.70
CA LEU A 220 -23.65 -7.78 -14.69
C LEU A 220 -22.90 -6.58 -15.30
N SER A 221 -22.83 -5.46 -14.57
CA SER A 221 -22.05 -4.30 -14.98
C SER A 221 -20.83 -4.12 -14.07
N GLU A 222 -19.71 -3.71 -14.63
CA GLU A 222 -18.52 -3.35 -13.85
C GLU A 222 -18.84 -2.23 -12.85
N GLU A 223 -19.60 -1.22 -13.28
CA GLU A 223 -19.97 -0.06 -12.46
C GLU A 223 -20.82 -0.47 -11.23
N GLY A 224 -21.61 -1.53 -11.34
CA GLY A 224 -22.34 -2.09 -10.20
C GLY A 224 -21.46 -2.56 -9.06
N TYR A 225 -20.20 -2.89 -9.34
CA TYR A 225 -19.20 -3.27 -8.34
C TYR A 225 -18.25 -2.13 -7.96
N LEU A 226 -17.95 -1.23 -8.90
CA LEU A 226 -16.91 -0.20 -8.73
C LEU A 226 -17.43 1.08 -8.08
N SER A 227 -18.63 1.53 -8.49
CA SER A 227 -19.13 2.86 -8.12
C SER A 227 -19.85 2.96 -6.79
N PRO A 228 -20.53 1.91 -6.25
CA PRO A 228 -21.26 2.08 -4.99
C PRO A 228 -20.33 2.45 -3.84
N ALA A 229 -20.62 3.57 -3.17
CA ALA A 229 -20.18 3.80 -1.81
C ALA A 229 -21.18 3.10 -0.88
N TRP A 230 -20.68 2.21 -0.03
CA TRP A 230 -21.49 1.46 0.92
C TRP A 230 -21.48 2.15 2.30
N THR A 231 -22.43 1.78 3.14
CA THR A 231 -22.49 2.23 4.54
C THR A 231 -22.22 1.07 5.48
N GLU A 232 -22.12 1.35 6.77
CA GLU A 232 -21.92 0.32 7.79
C GLU A 232 -23.04 -0.76 7.74
N GLU A 233 -24.29 -0.33 7.48
CA GLU A 233 -25.46 -1.20 7.44
C GLU A 233 -25.54 -2.05 6.17
N THR A 234 -24.77 -1.71 5.13
CA THR A 234 -24.73 -2.48 3.89
C THR A 234 -24.23 -3.89 4.17
N TYR A 235 -25.01 -4.91 3.78
CA TYR A 235 -24.54 -6.29 3.84
C TYR A 235 -23.49 -6.50 2.74
N LEU A 236 -22.26 -6.79 3.15
CA LEU A 236 -21.12 -6.99 2.25
C LEU A 236 -20.99 -8.48 1.85
N PRO A 237 -20.49 -8.79 0.65
CA PRO A 237 -20.36 -10.18 0.17
C PRO A 237 -19.60 -11.12 1.11
N TRP A 238 -18.74 -10.59 1.96
CA TRP A 238 -17.88 -11.31 2.90
C TRP A 238 -18.32 -11.22 4.36
N ASP A 239 -19.45 -10.59 4.66
CA ASP A 239 -19.94 -10.45 6.06
C ASP A 239 -20.27 -11.79 6.76
N HIS A 240 -20.37 -12.87 5.98
CA HIS A 240 -20.55 -14.23 6.48
C HIS A 240 -19.25 -14.87 6.99
N LEU A 241 -18.10 -14.25 6.79
CA LEU A 241 -16.78 -14.74 7.24
C LEU A 241 -16.41 -14.05 8.55
N ASP A 242 -16.17 -14.83 9.59
CA ASP A 242 -15.66 -14.31 10.87
C ASP A 242 -14.13 -14.25 10.83
N MET A 243 -13.57 -13.04 10.81
CA MET A 243 -12.12 -12.76 10.81
C MET A 243 -11.61 -12.46 12.23
N GLY A 244 -12.42 -12.63 13.26
CA GLY A 244 -12.06 -12.40 14.65
C GLY A 244 -12.16 -10.94 15.09
N PHE A 245 -12.44 -10.01 14.20
CA PHE A 245 -12.69 -8.60 14.54
C PHE A 245 -14.06 -8.14 14.04
N SER A 246 -14.65 -7.15 14.71
CA SER A 246 -15.99 -6.69 14.37
C SER A 246 -16.00 -5.76 13.16
N LYS A 247 -17.05 -5.86 12.35
CA LYS A 247 -17.32 -4.92 11.24
C LYS A 247 -17.44 -3.48 11.76
N HIS A 248 -18.09 -3.29 12.90
CA HIS A 248 -18.21 -1.99 13.55
C HIS A 248 -16.86 -1.36 13.90
N TYR A 249 -15.89 -2.15 14.34
CA TYR A 249 -14.53 -1.65 14.58
C TYR A 249 -13.90 -1.08 13.30
N LEU A 250 -14.04 -1.76 12.16
CA LEU A 250 -13.52 -1.26 10.89
C LEU A 250 -14.21 0.04 10.46
N TRP A 251 -15.51 0.17 10.75
CA TRP A 251 -16.24 1.41 10.50
C TRP A 251 -15.75 2.56 11.39
N GLN A 252 -15.50 2.29 12.66
CA GLN A 252 -14.88 3.29 13.55
C GLN A 252 -13.51 3.74 13.04
N GLU A 253 -12.69 2.83 12.50
CA GLU A 253 -11.39 3.16 11.91
C GLU A 253 -11.57 3.97 10.60
N TYR A 254 -12.61 3.69 9.80
CA TYR A 254 -12.96 4.55 8.67
C TYR A 254 -13.33 5.97 9.10
N GLU A 255 -14.15 6.14 10.13
CA GLU A 255 -14.50 7.47 10.66
C GLU A 255 -13.28 8.18 11.28
N ARG A 256 -12.36 7.44 11.91
CA ARG A 256 -11.08 7.99 12.37
C ARG A 256 -10.24 8.49 11.20
N ALA A 257 -10.12 7.71 10.14
CA ALA A 257 -9.39 8.10 8.92
C ALA A 257 -9.93 9.41 8.33
N LYS A 258 -11.25 9.54 8.23
CA LYS A 258 -11.93 10.73 7.77
C LYS A 258 -11.68 11.95 8.67
N ALA A 259 -11.59 11.73 9.98
CA ALA A 259 -11.30 12.76 10.99
C ALA A 259 -9.79 13.00 11.20
N LEU A 260 -8.90 12.32 10.47
CA LEU A 260 -7.43 12.37 10.62
C LEU A 260 -6.96 11.97 12.03
N LEU A 261 -7.70 11.09 12.70
CA LEU A 261 -7.38 10.62 14.04
C LEU A 261 -6.61 9.29 13.96
N PRO A 262 -5.46 9.17 14.65
CA PRO A 262 -4.70 7.94 14.65
C PRO A 262 -5.44 6.81 15.38
N THR A 263 -5.20 5.58 14.94
CA THR A 263 -5.64 4.40 15.69
C THR A 263 -4.86 4.31 17.00
N PRO A 264 -5.52 4.24 18.15
CA PRO A 264 -4.82 4.06 19.43
C PRO A 264 -4.06 2.72 19.45
N ILE A 265 -2.88 2.73 20.07
CA ILE A 265 -2.05 1.52 20.23
C ILE A 265 -2.81 0.44 20.99
N CYS A 266 -2.62 -0.81 20.61
CA CYS A 266 -3.16 -1.96 21.32
C CYS A 266 -2.41 -2.15 22.65
N PHE A 267 -3.11 -2.62 23.69
CA PHE A 267 -2.56 -2.90 25.00
C PHE A 267 -3.17 -4.20 25.56
N ASP A 268 -2.55 -4.78 26.56
CA ASP A 268 -3.05 -6.01 27.19
C ASP A 268 -4.45 -5.81 27.76
N GLY A 269 -5.38 -6.71 27.40
CA GLY A 269 -6.80 -6.60 27.74
C GLY A 269 -7.60 -5.65 26.84
N CYS A 270 -7.05 -5.15 25.74
CA CYS A 270 -7.78 -4.34 24.77
C CYS A 270 -8.89 -5.17 24.10
N LEU A 271 -10.14 -4.67 24.13
CA LEU A 271 -11.31 -5.34 23.53
C LEU A 271 -11.91 -4.60 22.34
N ARG A 272 -11.24 -3.56 21.81
CA ARG A 272 -11.81 -2.68 20.78
C ARG A 272 -12.16 -3.40 19.48
N CYS A 273 -11.23 -4.15 18.92
CA CYS A 273 -11.47 -4.85 17.65
C CYS A 273 -12.22 -6.18 17.79
N GLY A 274 -12.17 -6.82 18.95
CA GLY A 274 -12.77 -8.12 19.21
C GLY A 274 -11.84 -9.33 19.06
N VAL A 275 -10.62 -9.14 18.50
CA VAL A 275 -9.67 -10.25 18.24
C VAL A 275 -9.32 -11.01 19.51
N CYS A 276 -9.06 -10.34 20.63
CA CYS A 276 -8.72 -11.02 21.90
C CYS A 276 -9.86 -11.91 22.41
N LYS A 277 -11.12 -11.45 22.25
CA LYS A 277 -12.31 -12.27 22.58
C LYS A 277 -12.47 -13.46 21.66
N PHE A 278 -12.07 -13.34 20.39
CA PHE A 278 -12.09 -14.44 19.44
C PHE A 278 -11.05 -15.51 19.79
N ALA A 279 -9.84 -15.11 20.12
CA ALA A 279 -8.76 -16.02 20.55
C ALA A 279 -9.16 -16.84 21.79
N GLU A 280 -9.83 -16.21 22.78
CA GLU A 280 -10.35 -16.91 23.97
C GLU A 280 -11.38 -17.98 23.60
N ARG A 281 -12.23 -17.75 22.58
CA ARG A 281 -13.22 -18.75 22.13
C ARG A 281 -12.61 -19.91 21.35
N MET A 282 -11.45 -19.74 20.75
CA MET A 282 -10.77 -20.80 19.98
C MET A 282 -9.88 -21.71 20.86
N THR A 283 -9.66 -21.35 22.12
CA THR A 283 -8.84 -22.12 23.09
C THR A 283 -9.69 -23.02 23.99
N VAL A 284 -11.00 -23.12 23.80
CA VAL A 284 -11.95 -24.06 24.44
C VAL A 284 -12.28 -25.21 23.44
#